data_612bdf681165844f2554a7d3fe970ecd
#
_entry.id   612bdf681165844f2554a7d3fe970ecd
#
_cell.length_a   1.000
_cell.length_b   1.000
_cell.length_c   1.000
_cell.angle_alpha   90.00
_cell.angle_beta   90.00
_cell.angle_gamma   90.00
#
_symmetry.space_group_name_H-M   'P 1'
#
loop_
_entity.id
_entity.type
_entity.pdbx_description
1 polymer ?
#
loop_
_entity_poly.entity_id
_entity_poly.type
_entity_poly.pdbx_seq_one_letter_code
_entity_poly.pdbx_strand_id
1 'polypeptide(L)'
;MSALLDNGDEVLVPAPDYPLWTACVTLAGGTAVHYICDEQSEWYPDIEDIKKKITDKTKAIVIINPNNPTGALYPREVLQQIVDVAREHELMIFSDEIYDRLVMDDYEHVSIASLAPDLFCVTFSGLSKSHMIAGYRIGWMVLSGNKALGKDYIEGLNMLSNMRLCSNVPAQSIVQTALGGYQSVGEYIVPGGRIYEQREYVYKALNDIPGISAV
;
A
#
# COMPACT_ATOMS: atom_id res chain seq x y z
N MET A 1 -10.22 4.40 -7.21
CA MET A 1 -11.56 3.81 -6.98
C MET A 1 -12.60 4.34 -7.95
N SER A 2 -12.75 5.65 -8.16
CA SER A 2 -13.78 6.23 -9.07
C SER A 2 -13.68 5.80 -10.56
N ALA A 3 -12.58 5.23 -11.00
CA ALA A 3 -12.43 4.67 -12.35
C ALA A 3 -12.67 3.15 -12.40
N LEU A 4 -12.95 2.53 -11.24
CA LEU A 4 -13.07 1.08 -11.13
C LEU A 4 -14.47 0.64 -10.70
N LEU A 5 -15.06 1.36 -9.74
CA LEU A 5 -16.21 0.84 -8.99
C LEU A 5 -17.52 1.44 -9.47
N ASP A 6 -18.51 0.55 -9.58
CA ASP A 6 -19.93 0.87 -9.66
C ASP A 6 -20.61 0.62 -8.29
N ASN A 7 -21.85 1.10 -8.18
CA ASN A 7 -22.62 0.90 -6.96
C ASN A 7 -22.83 -0.59 -6.66
N GLY A 8 -22.36 -1.01 -5.51
CA GLY A 8 -22.46 -2.38 -5.01
C GLY A 8 -21.25 -3.26 -5.31
N ASP A 9 -20.25 -2.75 -6.03
CA ASP A 9 -18.96 -3.42 -6.15
C ASP A 9 -18.22 -3.46 -4.80
N GLU A 10 -17.37 -4.45 -4.62
CA GLU A 10 -16.63 -4.68 -3.39
C GLU A 10 -15.12 -4.60 -3.61
N VAL A 11 -14.42 -4.08 -2.61
CA VAL A 11 -12.95 -4.07 -2.57
C VAL A 11 -12.49 -4.60 -1.23
N LEU A 12 -11.59 -5.57 -1.26
CA LEU A 12 -10.92 -6.09 -0.06
C LEU A 12 -9.90 -5.07 0.45
N VAL A 13 -10.00 -4.70 1.73
CA VAL A 13 -9.14 -3.72 2.40
C VAL A 13 -8.61 -4.34 3.70
N PRO A 14 -7.35 -4.14 4.09
CA PRO A 14 -6.83 -4.72 5.33
C PRO A 14 -7.53 -4.15 6.57
N ALA A 15 -7.57 -4.91 7.65
CA ALA A 15 -7.95 -4.44 8.97
C ALA A 15 -6.90 -4.87 10.02
N PRO A 16 -6.20 -3.89 10.65
CA PRO A 16 -6.38 -2.44 10.52
C PRO A 16 -5.86 -1.87 9.20
N ASP A 17 -6.44 -0.73 8.76
CA ASP A 17 -6.08 -0.06 7.51
C ASP A 17 -5.70 1.42 7.72
N TYR A 18 -5.17 2.01 6.66
CA TYR A 18 -5.14 3.46 6.52
C TYR A 18 -6.52 3.91 6.01
N PRO A 19 -7.28 4.72 6.81
CA PRO A 19 -8.70 4.99 6.58
C PRO A 19 -9.05 5.58 5.20
N LEU A 20 -8.06 6.11 4.48
CA LEU A 20 -8.25 6.65 3.13
C LEU A 20 -8.77 5.59 2.16
N TRP A 21 -8.31 4.33 2.27
CA TRP A 21 -8.71 3.28 1.35
C TRP A 21 -10.20 2.95 1.50
N THR A 22 -10.66 2.74 2.73
CA THR A 22 -12.08 2.57 3.03
C THR A 22 -12.91 3.77 2.57
N ALA A 23 -12.43 5.00 2.83
CA ALA A 23 -13.12 6.22 2.40
C ALA A 23 -13.20 6.31 0.87
N CYS A 24 -12.12 6.01 0.14
CA CYS A 24 -12.11 6.06 -1.33
C CYS A 24 -13.07 5.04 -1.96
N VAL A 25 -13.17 3.83 -1.41
CA VAL A 25 -14.12 2.82 -1.86
C VAL A 25 -15.55 3.30 -1.65
N THR A 26 -15.87 3.78 -0.44
CA THR A 26 -17.21 4.27 -0.08
C THR A 26 -17.62 5.48 -0.93
N LEU A 27 -16.71 6.45 -1.13
CA LEU A 27 -16.99 7.64 -1.95
C LEU A 27 -17.18 7.31 -3.44
N ALA A 28 -16.64 6.19 -3.90
CA ALA A 28 -16.83 5.70 -5.27
C ALA A 28 -18.11 4.86 -5.44
N GLY A 29 -18.91 4.69 -4.36
CA GLY A 29 -20.16 3.91 -4.39
C GLY A 29 -19.98 2.42 -4.10
N GLY A 30 -18.77 1.97 -3.83
CA GLY A 30 -18.46 0.58 -3.49
C GLY A 30 -18.55 0.28 -2.00
N THR A 31 -18.34 -0.98 -1.65
CA THR A 31 -18.29 -1.49 -0.28
C THR A 31 -16.86 -1.95 0.04
N ALA A 32 -16.26 -1.38 1.09
CA ALA A 32 -15.00 -1.86 1.62
C ALA A 32 -15.25 -3.10 2.48
N VAL A 33 -14.71 -4.23 2.07
CA VAL A 33 -14.78 -5.51 2.79
C VAL A 33 -13.44 -5.75 3.46
N HIS A 34 -13.41 -5.66 4.79
CA HIS A 34 -12.17 -5.73 5.55
C HIS A 34 -11.73 -7.18 5.81
N TYR A 35 -10.52 -7.53 5.37
CA TYR A 35 -9.87 -8.78 5.75
C TYR A 35 -8.97 -8.57 6.96
N ILE A 36 -8.81 -9.61 7.78
CA ILE A 36 -8.07 -9.54 9.04
C ILE A 36 -6.56 -9.59 8.78
N CYS A 37 -5.82 -8.67 9.42
CA CYS A 37 -4.39 -8.79 9.66
C CYS A 37 -4.22 -9.15 11.15
N ASP A 38 -3.77 -10.37 11.42
CA ASP A 38 -3.80 -10.92 12.77
C ASP A 38 -2.57 -10.48 13.58
N GLU A 39 -2.80 -9.84 14.71
CA GLU A 39 -1.75 -9.44 15.66
C GLU A 39 -0.88 -10.63 16.12
N GLN A 40 -1.51 -11.79 16.33
CA GLN A 40 -0.81 -13.00 16.77
C GLN A 40 0.06 -13.62 15.65
N SER A 41 -0.14 -13.18 14.42
CA SER A 41 0.61 -13.58 13.22
C SER A 41 1.39 -12.39 12.64
N GLU A 42 2.01 -11.58 13.51
CA GLU A 42 2.85 -10.44 13.11
C GLU A 42 2.12 -9.41 12.22
N TRP A 43 0.80 -9.29 12.41
CA TRP A 43 -0.08 -8.45 11.59
C TRP A 43 -0.12 -8.83 10.11
N TYR A 44 0.23 -10.08 9.75
CA TYR A 44 0.11 -10.54 8.38
C TYR A 44 -1.36 -10.79 7.99
N PRO A 45 -1.71 -10.59 6.71
CA PRO A 45 -3.03 -10.90 6.19
C PRO A 45 -3.41 -12.38 6.39
N ASP A 46 -4.60 -12.61 6.95
CA ASP A 46 -5.19 -13.95 7.01
C ASP A 46 -5.74 -14.33 5.62
N ILE A 47 -5.03 -15.21 4.93
CA ILE A 47 -5.36 -15.64 3.56
C ILE A 47 -6.70 -16.39 3.52
N GLU A 48 -7.04 -17.17 4.55
CA GLU A 48 -8.30 -17.88 4.60
C GLU A 48 -9.48 -16.92 4.85
N ASP A 49 -9.26 -15.87 5.63
CA ASP A 49 -10.26 -14.81 5.80
C ASP A 49 -10.46 -14.01 4.51
N ILE A 50 -9.39 -13.70 3.77
CA ILE A 50 -9.46 -13.10 2.43
C ILE A 50 -10.34 -13.95 1.52
N LYS A 51 -10.05 -15.24 1.36
CA LYS A 51 -10.80 -16.15 0.50
C LYS A 51 -12.29 -16.23 0.86
N LYS A 52 -12.62 -16.26 2.16
CA LYS A 52 -14.00 -16.30 2.64
C LYS A 52 -14.82 -15.06 2.31
N LYS A 53 -14.14 -13.92 2.12
CA LYS A 53 -14.77 -12.61 1.91
C LYS A 53 -14.90 -12.23 0.44
N ILE A 54 -14.31 -13.01 -0.45
CA ILE A 54 -14.44 -12.80 -1.90
C ILE A 54 -15.86 -13.23 -2.34
N THR A 55 -16.48 -12.35 -3.13
CA THR A 55 -17.77 -12.58 -3.78
C THR A 55 -17.67 -12.29 -5.29
N ASP A 56 -18.73 -12.52 -6.03
CA ASP A 56 -18.84 -12.13 -7.45
C ASP A 56 -18.81 -10.62 -7.70
N LYS A 57 -18.94 -9.82 -6.62
CA LYS A 57 -18.86 -8.37 -6.64
C LYS A 57 -17.46 -7.84 -6.33
N THR A 58 -16.56 -8.69 -5.87
CA THR A 58 -15.19 -8.27 -5.51
C THR A 58 -14.39 -7.94 -6.77
N LYS A 59 -13.90 -6.70 -6.88
CA LYS A 59 -13.14 -6.20 -8.04
C LYS A 59 -11.65 -6.13 -7.79
N ALA A 60 -11.26 -5.88 -6.54
CA ALA A 60 -9.86 -5.63 -6.22
C ALA A 60 -9.52 -5.97 -4.78
N ILE A 61 -8.24 -6.15 -4.54
CA ILE A 61 -7.65 -6.23 -3.21
C ILE A 61 -6.65 -5.09 -3.01
N VAL A 62 -6.74 -4.41 -1.88
CA VAL A 62 -5.79 -3.38 -1.43
C VAL A 62 -4.79 -4.01 -0.49
N ILE A 63 -3.51 -3.71 -0.70
CA ILE A 63 -2.40 -4.09 0.16
C ILE A 63 -1.65 -2.83 0.54
N ILE A 64 -1.28 -2.71 1.81
CA ILE A 64 -0.44 -1.64 2.33
C ILE A 64 0.82 -2.29 2.88
N ASN A 65 1.95 -2.13 2.19
CA ASN A 65 3.18 -2.82 2.56
C ASN A 65 4.44 -1.96 2.33
N PRO A 66 5.16 -1.58 3.36
CA PRO A 66 4.90 -1.80 4.81
C PRO A 66 3.57 -1.20 5.26
N ASN A 67 2.93 -1.86 6.23
CA ASN A 67 1.57 -1.51 6.64
C ASN A 67 1.51 -0.25 7.52
N ASN A 68 0.50 0.54 7.29
CA ASN A 68 0.03 1.58 8.20
C ASN A 68 -1.37 1.17 8.69
N PRO A 69 -1.60 0.93 10.01
CA PRO A 69 -0.83 1.47 11.14
C PRO A 69 0.16 0.49 11.81
N THR A 70 0.21 -0.78 11.45
CA THR A 70 0.88 -1.82 12.24
C THR A 70 2.41 -1.80 12.12
N GLY A 71 2.95 -1.27 11.02
CA GLY A 71 4.37 -1.33 10.71
C GLY A 71 4.83 -2.67 10.10
N ALA A 72 3.94 -3.64 9.96
CA ALA A 72 4.27 -4.95 9.41
C ALA A 72 4.83 -4.85 7.98
N LEU A 73 5.89 -5.60 7.73
CA LEU A 73 6.44 -5.81 6.40
C LEU A 73 6.14 -7.25 5.98
N TYR A 74 5.32 -7.39 4.94
CA TYR A 74 4.89 -8.72 4.48
C TYR A 74 6.03 -9.42 3.73
N PRO A 75 6.40 -10.64 4.14
CA PRO A 75 7.40 -11.44 3.44
C PRO A 75 6.90 -11.88 2.06
N ARG A 76 7.85 -12.24 1.20
CA ARG A 76 7.58 -12.69 -0.18
C ARG A 76 6.53 -13.80 -0.25
N GLU A 77 6.55 -14.72 0.70
CA GLU A 77 5.67 -15.88 0.76
C GLU A 77 4.22 -15.46 0.98
N VAL A 78 3.98 -14.51 1.86
CA VAL A 78 2.64 -13.94 2.12
C VAL A 78 2.15 -13.15 0.89
N LEU A 79 3.02 -12.34 0.30
CA LEU A 79 2.68 -11.61 -0.92
C LEU A 79 2.35 -12.56 -2.08
N GLN A 80 3.08 -13.67 -2.21
CA GLN A 80 2.80 -14.69 -3.23
C GLN A 80 1.44 -15.34 -3.03
N GLN A 81 1.06 -15.67 -1.79
CA GLN A 81 -0.27 -16.20 -1.49
C GLN A 81 -1.38 -15.23 -1.88
N ILE A 82 -1.19 -13.94 -1.63
CA ILE A 82 -2.15 -12.90 -2.06
C ILE A 82 -2.23 -12.82 -3.59
N VAL A 83 -1.10 -12.89 -4.28
CA VAL A 83 -1.06 -12.93 -5.75
C VAL A 83 -1.81 -14.15 -6.30
N ASP A 84 -1.64 -15.31 -5.65
CA ASP A 84 -2.32 -16.54 -6.08
C ASP A 84 -3.84 -16.45 -5.89
N VAL A 85 -4.30 -15.87 -4.78
CA VAL A 85 -5.73 -15.58 -4.57
C VAL A 85 -6.25 -14.57 -5.60
N ALA A 86 -5.51 -13.47 -5.83
CA ALA A 86 -5.90 -12.48 -6.82
C ALA A 86 -5.99 -13.06 -8.23
N ARG A 87 -5.10 -14.00 -8.56
CA ARG A 87 -5.10 -14.71 -9.85
C ARG A 87 -6.30 -15.65 -9.98
N GLU A 88 -6.60 -16.43 -8.94
CA GLU A 88 -7.73 -17.37 -8.92
C GLU A 88 -9.07 -16.66 -9.11
N HIS A 89 -9.20 -15.46 -8.54
CA HIS A 89 -10.45 -14.70 -8.55
C HIS A 89 -10.45 -13.49 -9.49
N GLU A 90 -9.44 -13.39 -10.37
CA GLU A 90 -9.30 -12.30 -11.37
C GLU A 90 -9.36 -10.89 -10.76
N LEU A 91 -8.80 -10.71 -9.55
CA LEU A 91 -8.81 -9.42 -8.85
C LEU A 91 -7.69 -8.50 -9.33
N MET A 92 -7.97 -7.21 -9.41
CA MET A 92 -6.94 -6.19 -9.52
C MET A 92 -6.21 -6.02 -8.19
N ILE A 93 -4.90 -5.80 -8.24
CA ILE A 93 -4.08 -5.54 -7.04
C ILE A 93 -3.78 -4.04 -6.95
N PHE A 94 -4.19 -3.42 -5.85
CA PHE A 94 -3.80 -2.07 -5.46
C PHE A 94 -2.80 -2.15 -4.33
N SER A 95 -1.55 -1.73 -4.57
CA SER A 95 -0.46 -1.79 -3.59
C SER A 95 -0.04 -0.40 -3.17
N ASP A 96 -0.25 -0.07 -1.91
CA ASP A 96 0.27 1.14 -1.28
C ASP A 96 1.66 0.85 -0.70
N GLU A 97 2.68 1.32 -1.39
CA GLU A 97 4.09 1.08 -1.06
C GLU A 97 4.79 2.38 -0.60
N ILE A 98 4.02 3.30 0.00
CA ILE A 98 4.54 4.62 0.42
C ILE A 98 5.68 4.53 1.43
N TYR A 99 5.81 3.42 2.16
CA TYR A 99 6.84 3.17 3.15
C TYR A 99 7.98 2.26 2.67
N ASP A 100 8.08 1.97 1.37
CA ASP A 100 9.05 1.06 0.76
C ASP A 100 10.52 1.31 1.16
N ARG A 101 10.86 2.58 1.47
CA ARG A 101 12.20 3.02 1.86
C ARG A 101 12.39 3.18 3.37
N LEU A 102 11.40 2.85 4.18
CA LEU A 102 11.45 2.92 5.64
C LEU A 102 11.56 1.52 6.26
N VAL A 103 12.27 0.62 5.60
CA VAL A 103 12.53 -0.74 6.05
C VAL A 103 13.86 -0.77 6.83
N MET A 104 13.86 -1.46 7.98
CA MET A 104 14.97 -1.51 8.94
C MET A 104 15.42 -2.97 9.15
N ASP A 105 16.51 -3.17 9.88
CA ASP A 105 16.99 -4.47 10.38
C ASP A 105 17.27 -5.52 9.29
N ASP A 106 17.93 -5.14 8.22
CA ASP A 106 18.32 -6.02 7.10
C ASP A 106 17.14 -6.68 6.36
N TYR A 107 15.89 -6.23 6.63
CA TYR A 107 14.73 -6.62 5.84
C TYR A 107 14.73 -5.90 4.50
N GLU A 108 14.13 -6.52 3.50
CA GLU A 108 13.97 -5.94 2.16
C GLU A 108 12.49 -5.83 1.79
N HIS A 109 12.10 -4.69 1.25
CA HIS A 109 10.77 -4.52 0.65
C HIS A 109 10.70 -5.25 -0.69
N VAL A 110 9.64 -6.02 -0.87
CA VAL A 110 9.30 -6.65 -2.15
C VAL A 110 8.01 -6.01 -2.68
N SER A 111 8.10 -5.37 -3.84
CA SER A 111 6.88 -4.90 -4.50
C SER A 111 6.07 -6.09 -4.99
N ILE A 112 4.78 -6.16 -4.61
CA ILE A 112 3.91 -7.26 -5.02
C ILE A 112 3.73 -7.34 -6.54
N ALA A 113 3.82 -6.22 -7.22
CA ALA A 113 3.76 -6.16 -8.68
C ALA A 113 4.88 -6.97 -9.37
N SER A 114 6.04 -7.14 -8.70
CA SER A 114 7.14 -7.96 -9.21
C SER A 114 6.83 -9.47 -9.20
N LEU A 115 5.85 -9.89 -8.39
CA LEU A 115 5.40 -11.27 -8.26
C LEU A 115 4.20 -11.60 -9.16
N ALA A 116 3.60 -10.59 -9.77
CA ALA A 116 2.34 -10.70 -10.51
C ALA A 116 2.43 -10.11 -11.93
N PRO A 117 3.39 -10.52 -12.79
CA PRO A 117 3.56 -9.94 -14.12
C PRO A 117 2.39 -10.26 -15.06
N ASP A 118 1.62 -11.25 -14.76
CA ASP A 118 0.44 -11.73 -15.50
C ASP A 118 -0.87 -11.05 -15.08
N LEU A 119 -0.91 -10.46 -13.89
CA LEU A 119 -2.06 -9.71 -13.39
C LEU A 119 -1.93 -8.21 -13.71
N PHE A 120 -3.01 -7.45 -13.45
CA PHE A 120 -2.95 -6.00 -13.53
C PHE A 120 -2.79 -5.41 -12.13
N CYS A 121 -1.67 -4.72 -11.91
CA CYS A 121 -1.31 -4.12 -10.64
C CYS A 121 -1.22 -2.59 -10.74
N VAL A 122 -1.67 -1.92 -9.68
CA VAL A 122 -1.57 -0.47 -9.49
C VAL A 122 -0.78 -0.22 -8.21
N THR A 123 0.46 0.23 -8.36
CA THR A 123 1.35 0.52 -7.23
C THR A 123 1.37 2.01 -6.94
N PHE A 124 1.20 2.39 -5.70
CA PHE A 124 1.20 3.77 -5.23
C PHE A 124 2.43 4.05 -4.38
N SER A 125 3.07 5.18 -4.61
CA SER A 125 4.16 5.68 -3.78
C SER A 125 4.28 7.21 -3.88
N GLY A 126 5.26 7.81 -3.22
CA GLY A 126 5.46 9.25 -3.23
C GLY A 126 6.63 9.69 -2.37
N LEU A 127 6.86 11.00 -2.31
CA LEU A 127 7.96 11.57 -1.53
C LEU A 127 7.59 11.88 -0.08
N SER A 128 6.33 11.72 0.30
CA SER A 128 5.81 12.11 1.61
C SER A 128 6.57 11.49 2.78
N LYS A 129 6.98 10.23 2.65
CA LYS A 129 7.61 9.42 3.70
C LYS A 129 9.09 9.25 3.45
N SER A 130 9.47 8.76 2.27
CA SER A 130 10.86 8.51 1.89
C SER A 130 11.74 9.77 1.95
N HIS A 131 11.18 10.94 1.70
CA HIS A 131 11.89 12.23 1.72
C HIS A 131 11.36 13.19 2.80
N MET A 132 10.41 12.75 3.64
CA MET A 132 9.82 13.54 4.75
C MET A 132 9.20 14.87 4.30
N ILE A 133 8.70 14.94 3.07
CA ILE A 133 8.11 16.15 2.47
C ILE A 133 6.62 16.01 2.20
N ALA A 134 5.88 15.47 3.15
CA ALA A 134 4.43 15.26 3.03
C ALA A 134 3.66 16.53 2.62
N GLY A 135 4.15 17.72 3.01
CA GLY A 135 3.56 19.01 2.68
C GLY A 135 3.66 19.39 1.20
N TYR A 136 4.56 18.80 0.44
CA TYR A 136 4.72 19.07 -1.00
C TYR A 136 3.61 18.42 -1.84
N ARG A 137 2.83 17.49 -1.26
CA ARG A 137 1.68 16.83 -1.89
C ARG A 137 2.02 16.19 -3.23
N ILE A 138 3.10 15.41 -3.29
CA ILE A 138 3.53 14.70 -4.49
C ILE A 138 3.54 13.19 -4.28
N GLY A 139 2.92 12.50 -5.20
CA GLY A 139 2.89 11.04 -5.29
C GLY A 139 2.65 10.60 -6.72
N TRP A 140 2.78 9.32 -6.96
CA TRP A 140 2.58 8.70 -8.26
C TRP A 140 1.91 7.33 -8.12
N MET A 141 1.36 6.85 -9.21
CA MET A 141 0.98 5.46 -9.37
C MET A 141 1.66 4.85 -10.59
N VAL A 142 2.01 3.58 -10.50
CA VAL A 142 2.61 2.79 -11.59
C VAL A 142 1.64 1.69 -11.97
N LEU A 143 1.28 1.64 -13.26
CA LEU A 143 0.44 0.59 -13.83
C LEU A 143 1.35 -0.47 -14.42
N SER A 144 1.28 -1.69 -13.93
CA SER A 144 2.18 -2.78 -14.29
C SER A 144 1.45 -4.10 -14.55
N GLY A 145 2.20 -5.08 -15.03
CA GLY A 145 1.69 -6.39 -15.38
C GLY A 145 0.90 -6.39 -16.71
N ASN A 146 -0.13 -7.23 -16.81
CA ASN A 146 -0.93 -7.38 -18.01
C ASN A 146 -1.94 -6.24 -18.17
N LYS A 147 -1.54 -5.19 -18.87
CA LYS A 147 -2.36 -3.99 -19.10
C LYS A 147 -3.62 -4.24 -19.92
N ALA A 148 -3.72 -5.37 -20.63
CA ALA A 148 -4.93 -5.71 -21.36
C ALA A 148 -6.12 -5.96 -20.41
N LEU A 149 -5.85 -6.48 -19.20
CA LEU A 149 -6.86 -6.69 -18.16
C LEU A 149 -7.39 -5.38 -17.57
N GLY A 150 -6.58 -4.31 -17.59
CA GLY A 150 -6.94 -3.00 -17.05
C GLY A 150 -7.23 -1.93 -18.09
N LYS A 151 -7.56 -2.29 -19.34
CA LYS A 151 -7.72 -1.34 -20.44
C LYS A 151 -8.76 -0.26 -20.14
N ASP A 152 -9.93 -0.65 -19.70
CA ASP A 152 -11.04 0.28 -19.42
C ASP A 152 -10.75 1.12 -18.18
N TYR A 153 -10.09 0.54 -17.17
CA TYR A 153 -9.61 1.27 -16.02
C TYR A 153 -8.58 2.36 -16.41
N ILE A 154 -7.64 2.04 -17.31
CA ILE A 154 -6.65 3.01 -17.81
C ILE A 154 -7.35 4.15 -18.56
N GLU A 155 -8.38 3.84 -19.36
CA GLU A 155 -9.18 4.86 -20.04
C GLU A 155 -9.91 5.76 -19.04
N GLY A 156 -10.54 5.18 -18.01
CA GLY A 156 -11.17 5.92 -16.93
C GLY A 156 -10.20 6.84 -16.18
N LEU A 157 -8.98 6.38 -15.92
CA LEU A 157 -7.92 7.21 -15.32
C LEU A 157 -7.54 8.40 -16.21
N ASN A 158 -7.42 8.19 -17.53
CA ASN A 158 -7.13 9.26 -18.48
C ASN A 158 -8.25 10.30 -18.50
N MET A 159 -9.52 9.87 -18.47
CA MET A 159 -10.67 10.77 -18.37
C MET A 159 -10.64 11.61 -17.09
N LEU A 160 -10.41 11.00 -15.93
CA LEU A 160 -10.27 11.70 -14.65
C LEU A 160 -9.08 12.67 -14.64
N SER A 161 -7.95 12.26 -15.22
CA SER A 161 -6.77 13.12 -15.38
C SER A 161 -7.08 14.35 -16.22
N ASN A 162 -7.80 14.18 -17.33
CA ASN A 162 -8.21 15.28 -18.21
C ASN A 162 -9.17 16.27 -17.51
N MET A 163 -9.96 15.80 -16.57
CA MET A 163 -10.81 16.68 -15.74
C MET A 163 -9.98 17.51 -14.75
N ARG A 164 -8.89 16.94 -14.22
CA ARG A 164 -8.03 17.61 -13.25
C ARG A 164 -7.01 18.55 -13.89
N LEU A 165 -6.55 18.24 -15.10
CA LEU A 165 -5.52 18.95 -15.89
C LEU A 165 -4.17 19.01 -15.17
N CYS A 166 -3.73 20.20 -14.76
CA CYS A 166 -2.40 20.41 -14.16
C CYS A 166 -2.39 20.03 -12.68
N SER A 167 -1.45 19.17 -12.31
CA SER A 167 -1.13 18.88 -10.92
C SER A 167 -0.13 19.91 -10.36
N ASN A 168 0.39 19.68 -9.15
CA ASN A 168 1.36 20.55 -8.49
C ASN A 168 2.71 20.57 -9.24
N VAL A 169 2.87 21.46 -10.20
CA VAL A 169 4.04 21.54 -11.07
C VAL A 169 5.35 21.76 -10.28
N PRO A 170 5.44 22.68 -9.27
CA PRO A 170 6.64 22.82 -8.47
C PRO A 170 7.06 21.51 -7.77
N ALA A 171 6.11 20.75 -7.23
CA ALA A 171 6.42 19.49 -6.60
C ALA A 171 6.77 18.37 -7.61
N GLN A 172 6.21 18.40 -8.80
CA GLN A 172 6.58 17.44 -9.85
C GLN A 172 8.02 17.67 -10.34
N SER A 173 8.47 18.92 -10.42
CA SER A 173 9.82 19.27 -10.91
C SER A 173 10.95 18.71 -10.04
N ILE A 174 10.70 18.46 -8.76
CA ILE A 174 11.71 17.91 -7.83
C ILE A 174 11.79 16.37 -7.84
N VAL A 175 10.82 15.67 -8.42
CA VAL A 175 10.72 14.19 -8.32
C VAL A 175 11.99 13.53 -8.87
N GLN A 176 12.44 13.94 -10.06
CA GLN A 176 13.64 13.37 -10.65
C GLN A 176 14.89 13.57 -9.79
N THR A 177 15.06 14.77 -9.24
CA THR A 177 16.18 15.07 -8.35
C THR A 177 16.08 14.29 -7.04
N ALA A 178 14.89 14.20 -6.46
CA ALA A 178 14.67 13.47 -5.23
C ALA A 178 14.95 11.96 -5.40
N LEU A 179 14.48 11.35 -6.48
CA LEU A 179 14.67 9.92 -6.71
C LEU A 179 16.08 9.57 -7.19
N GLY A 180 16.72 10.42 -7.96
CA GLY A 180 18.08 10.21 -8.48
C GLY A 180 19.20 10.74 -7.58
N GLY A 181 18.86 11.53 -6.55
CA GLY A 181 19.81 12.13 -5.65
C GLY A 181 20.15 11.27 -4.43
N TYR A 182 20.79 11.90 -3.47
CA TYR A 182 21.15 11.26 -2.21
C TYR A 182 19.90 10.89 -1.38
N GLN A 183 19.86 9.66 -0.89
CA GLN A 183 18.73 9.11 -0.15
C GLN A 183 18.97 9.23 1.36
N SER A 184 18.78 10.42 1.91
CA SER A 184 19.05 10.71 3.33
C SER A 184 18.22 9.88 4.31
N VAL A 185 17.09 9.30 3.88
CA VAL A 185 16.28 8.42 4.72
C VAL A 185 17.10 7.24 5.27
N GLY A 186 18.08 6.76 4.51
CA GLY A 186 18.98 5.68 4.94
C GLY A 186 19.78 6.00 6.21
N GLU A 187 20.04 7.27 6.50
CA GLU A 187 20.73 7.67 7.74
C GLU A 187 19.83 7.62 8.97
N TYR A 188 18.51 7.69 8.78
CA TYR A 188 17.55 7.74 9.88
C TYR A 188 17.05 6.37 10.32
N ILE A 189 17.19 5.35 9.48
CA ILE A 189 16.63 4.00 9.68
C ILE A 189 17.67 2.94 10.07
N VAL A 190 18.89 3.34 10.36
CA VAL A 190 19.99 2.48 10.81
C VAL A 190 20.31 2.75 12.29
N PRO A 191 21.01 1.85 12.99
CA PRO A 191 21.46 2.07 14.38
C PRO A 191 22.14 3.42 14.53
N GLY A 192 21.69 4.22 15.51
CA GLY A 192 22.11 5.60 15.72
C GLY A 192 21.31 6.63 14.91
N GLY A 193 20.51 6.21 13.97
CA GLY A 193 19.60 7.09 13.21
C GLY A 193 18.34 7.41 14.01
N ARG A 194 17.81 8.62 13.79
CA ARG A 194 16.71 9.16 14.60
C ARG A 194 15.47 8.25 14.63
N ILE A 195 15.04 7.72 13.50
CA ILE A 195 13.81 6.91 13.41
C ILE A 195 14.06 5.57 14.07
N TYR A 196 15.24 4.98 13.85
CA TYR A 196 15.66 3.74 14.47
C TYR A 196 15.64 3.84 16.00
N GLU A 197 16.33 4.85 16.56
CA GLU A 197 16.39 5.07 18.01
C GLU A 197 15.01 5.36 18.62
N GLN A 198 14.15 6.08 17.91
CA GLN A 198 12.77 6.32 18.35
C GLN A 198 11.94 5.04 18.41
N ARG A 199 12.08 4.15 17.40
CA ARG A 199 11.41 2.85 17.40
C ARG A 199 11.82 2.01 18.60
N GLU A 200 13.13 1.85 18.82
CA GLU A 200 13.67 1.07 19.92
C GLU A 200 13.19 1.61 21.29
N TYR A 201 13.25 2.91 21.44
CA TYR A 201 12.80 3.55 22.67
C TYR A 201 11.30 3.33 22.92
N VAL A 202 10.46 3.57 21.91
CA VAL A 202 9.00 3.44 22.02
C VAL A 202 8.60 1.99 22.27
N TYR A 203 9.17 1.05 21.53
CA TYR A 203 8.92 -0.37 21.72
C TYR A 203 9.18 -0.82 23.15
N LYS A 204 10.36 -0.47 23.69
CA LYS A 204 10.72 -0.78 25.06
C LYS A 204 9.80 -0.08 26.08
N ALA A 205 9.59 1.22 25.91
CA ALA A 205 8.79 2.01 26.86
C ALA A 205 7.33 1.55 26.91
N LEU A 206 6.73 1.14 25.80
CA LEU A 206 5.37 0.60 25.78
C LEU A 206 5.29 -0.75 26.47
N ASN A 207 6.24 -1.65 26.23
CA ASN A 207 6.26 -2.98 26.86
C ASN A 207 6.62 -2.93 28.36
N ASP A 208 7.19 -1.84 28.86
CA ASP A 208 7.42 -1.61 30.30
C ASP A 208 6.15 -1.16 31.05
N ILE A 209 5.05 -0.84 30.35
CA ILE A 209 3.77 -0.42 30.96
C ILE A 209 2.91 -1.67 31.23
N PRO A 210 2.51 -1.91 32.50
CA PRO A 210 1.65 -3.05 32.82
C PRO A 210 0.33 -3.05 32.05
N GLY A 211 0.05 -4.16 31.35
CA GLY A 211 -1.17 -4.33 30.55
C GLY A 211 -1.10 -3.78 29.12
N ILE A 212 0.07 -3.30 28.69
CA ILE A 212 0.34 -2.91 27.29
C ILE A 212 1.36 -3.88 26.71
N SER A 213 1.13 -4.33 25.48
CA SER A 213 2.11 -5.04 24.68
C SER A 213 2.23 -4.37 23.31
N ALA A 214 3.46 -4.18 22.85
CA ALA A 214 3.76 -3.78 21.48
C ALA A 214 4.50 -4.92 20.80
N VAL A 215 4.15 -5.21 19.57
CA VAL A 215 4.76 -6.22 18.68
C VAL A 215 5.44 -5.57 17.51
#